data_c6e37025390b3dc2f35f903955c17f33
#
_entry.id   c6e37025390b3dc2f35f903955c17f33
#
_cell.length_a   1.000
_cell.length_b   1.000
_cell.length_c   1.000
_cell.angle_alpha   90.00
_cell.angle_beta   90.00
_cell.angle_gamma   90.00
#
_symmetry.space_group_name_H-M   'P 1'
#
loop_
_entity.id
_entity.type
_entity.pdbx_description
1 polymer ?
#
loop_
_entity_poly.entity_id
_entity_poly.type
_entity_poly.pdbx_seq_one_letter_code
_entity_poly.pdbx_strand_id
1 'polypeptide(L)'
;MASFDQKLRTLYLMEILLERTDDEHMLNASELCTILDQEYGISTDRRTIYTEMEILDKFGLDIQQKKGKCPGYYIGARDFELPELKLLVDAVQSSKFITEKKSKELIQKLEKLCCKTDAEMLSRYVFIVNRPKTENETVYYNVDYIHTAIYENKQIKFHYVEWTVKKELKFKKNGAFYVVSPWALTWDDENYYLVAYDATAGIIKHYRVDKMRDTEIIEADRKGEESFKNFDLAAFAKKTFGMYGGVDAE
;
A
#
# COMPACT_ATOMS: atom_id res chain seq x y z
N MET A 1 -3.39 2.06 40.37
CA MET A 1 -3.36 3.16 39.39
C MET A 1 -1.91 3.52 38.97
N ALA A 2 -0.95 3.71 39.88
CA ALA A 2 0.42 4.08 39.51
C ALA A 2 1.10 3.20 38.42
N SER A 3 0.82 1.91 38.37
CA SER A 3 1.45 1.00 37.39
C SER A 3 0.88 1.11 35.96
N PHE A 4 -0.34 1.60 35.78
CA PHE A 4 -0.96 1.77 34.47
C PHE A 4 -0.46 3.05 33.78
N ASP A 5 -0.45 4.17 34.50
CA ASP A 5 0.05 5.45 33.99
C ASP A 5 1.54 5.39 33.64
N GLN A 6 2.32 4.59 34.37
CA GLN A 6 3.73 4.36 34.06
C GLN A 6 3.93 3.67 32.71
N LYS A 7 3.12 2.64 32.39
CA LYS A 7 3.22 1.94 31.12
C LYS A 7 2.78 2.82 29.95
N LEU A 8 1.69 3.57 30.14
CA LEU A 8 1.20 4.52 29.12
C LEU A 8 2.21 5.64 28.88
N ARG A 9 2.89 6.13 29.90
CA ARG A 9 3.91 7.16 29.75
C ARG A 9 5.02 6.78 28.78
N THR A 10 5.58 5.58 28.91
CA THR A 10 6.61 5.08 27.98
C THR A 10 6.09 5.03 26.54
N LEU A 11 4.86 4.56 26.32
CA LEU A 11 4.25 4.49 25.00
C LEU A 11 4.00 5.88 24.41
N TYR A 12 3.49 6.83 25.19
CA TYR A 12 3.29 8.20 24.72
C TYR A 12 4.62 8.91 24.46
N LEU A 13 5.67 8.66 25.26
CA LEU A 13 7.01 9.18 24.97
C LEU A 13 7.54 8.65 23.64
N MET A 14 7.35 7.37 23.35
CA MET A 14 7.70 6.78 22.07
C MET A 14 6.95 7.47 20.92
N GLU A 15 5.63 7.65 21.05
CA GLU A 15 4.79 8.32 20.07
C GLU A 15 5.25 9.76 19.83
N ILE A 16 5.46 10.54 20.89
CA ILE A 16 5.94 11.93 20.82
C ILE A 16 7.28 12.02 20.09
N LEU A 17 8.25 11.15 20.42
CA LEU A 17 9.55 11.15 19.78
C LEU A 17 9.44 10.79 18.29
N LEU A 18 8.67 9.75 17.95
CA LEU A 18 8.47 9.33 16.57
C LEU A 18 7.75 10.39 15.74
N GLU A 19 6.77 11.09 16.30
CA GLU A 19 5.99 12.09 15.57
C GLU A 19 6.65 13.47 15.46
N ARG A 20 7.43 13.88 16.48
CA ARG A 20 7.80 15.29 16.65
C ARG A 20 9.27 15.57 16.62
N THR A 21 10.13 14.55 16.47
CA THR A 21 11.56 14.77 16.50
C THR A 21 12.27 14.27 15.25
N ASP A 22 13.32 14.97 14.89
CA ASP A 22 14.30 14.67 13.87
C ASP A 22 15.65 15.33 14.26
N ASP A 23 16.66 15.26 13.42
CA ASP A 23 18.00 15.82 13.67
C ASP A 23 18.05 17.35 13.73
N GLU A 24 16.99 18.03 13.25
CA GLU A 24 16.81 19.50 13.34
C GLU A 24 15.85 19.89 14.48
N HIS A 25 14.88 19.04 14.80
CA HIS A 25 13.82 19.29 15.78
C HIS A 25 13.91 18.31 16.95
N MET A 26 14.56 18.72 18.01
CA MET A 26 14.77 17.90 19.20
C MET A 26 13.89 18.38 20.35
N LEU A 27 13.54 17.49 21.26
CA LEU A 27 12.80 17.79 22.48
C LEU A 27 13.67 17.49 23.71
N ASN A 28 13.76 18.48 24.62
CA ASN A 28 14.44 18.28 25.89
C ASN A 28 13.52 17.64 26.94
N ALA A 29 14.10 17.12 28.03
CA ALA A 29 13.34 16.42 29.07
C ALA A 29 12.23 17.29 29.72
N SER A 30 12.41 18.62 29.77
CA SER A 30 11.39 19.52 30.32
C SER A 30 10.21 19.69 29.37
N GLU A 31 10.48 19.82 28.08
CA GLU A 31 9.44 19.89 27.04
C GLU A 31 8.64 18.59 27.00
N LEU A 32 9.30 17.44 27.10
CA LEU A 32 8.63 16.13 27.16
C LEU A 32 7.73 16.00 28.40
N CYS A 33 8.20 16.46 29.58
CA CYS A 33 7.34 16.52 30.76
C CYS A 33 6.11 17.40 30.53
N THR A 34 6.27 18.56 29.92
CA THR A 34 5.18 19.50 29.63
C THR A 34 4.16 18.91 28.65
N ILE A 35 4.63 18.26 27.58
CA ILE A 35 3.75 17.62 26.59
C ILE A 35 2.96 16.48 27.25
N LEU A 36 3.62 15.62 28.04
CA LEU A 36 2.96 14.53 28.75
C LEU A 36 1.87 15.01 29.71
N ASP A 37 2.13 16.09 30.44
CA ASP A 37 1.17 16.67 31.38
C ASP A 37 -0.01 17.32 30.64
N GLN A 38 0.26 18.15 29.63
CA GLN A 38 -0.76 18.94 28.95
C GLN A 38 -1.63 18.12 27.99
N GLU A 39 -1.02 17.19 27.25
CA GLU A 39 -1.75 16.47 26.19
C GLU A 39 -2.28 15.11 26.67
N TYR A 40 -1.58 14.46 27.60
CA TYR A 40 -1.92 13.10 28.06
C TYR A 40 -2.32 13.04 29.54
N GLY A 41 -2.23 14.16 30.29
CA GLY A 41 -2.57 14.23 31.70
C GLY A 41 -1.64 13.42 32.60
N ILE A 42 -0.41 13.15 32.15
CA ILE A 42 0.59 12.35 32.87
C ILE A 42 1.67 13.27 33.43
N SER A 43 1.57 13.61 34.71
CA SER A 43 2.61 14.39 35.38
C SER A 43 3.84 13.53 35.68
N THR A 44 5.03 14.02 35.32
CA THR A 44 6.30 13.33 35.49
C THR A 44 7.45 14.30 35.68
N ASP A 45 8.59 13.81 36.12
CA ASP A 45 9.81 14.57 36.30
C ASP A 45 10.92 14.20 35.30
N ARG A 46 11.93 15.06 35.14
CA ARG A 46 13.04 14.87 34.20
C ARG A 46 13.83 13.59 34.45
N ARG A 47 14.00 13.16 35.71
CA ARG A 47 14.76 11.97 36.06
C ARG A 47 14.05 10.72 35.52
N THR A 48 12.76 10.71 35.63
CA THR A 48 11.91 9.66 35.06
C THR A 48 12.03 9.63 33.53
N ILE A 49 12.01 10.79 32.85
CA ILE A 49 12.22 10.86 31.40
C ILE A 49 13.56 10.22 30.99
N TYR A 50 14.65 10.51 31.71
CA TYR A 50 15.95 9.90 31.39
C TYR A 50 15.91 8.36 31.47
N THR A 51 15.23 7.82 32.49
CA THR A 51 15.07 6.37 32.63
C THR A 51 14.23 5.78 31.51
N GLU A 52 13.16 6.47 31.10
CA GLU A 52 12.32 6.03 29.99
C GLU A 52 13.07 6.07 28.65
N MET A 53 13.94 7.05 28.42
CA MET A 53 14.81 7.07 27.23
C MET A 53 15.72 5.84 27.16
N GLU A 54 16.33 5.44 28.28
CA GLU A 54 17.13 4.22 28.33
C GLU A 54 16.32 2.94 28.05
N ILE A 55 15.05 2.92 28.47
CA ILE A 55 14.13 1.80 28.19
C ILE A 55 13.80 1.74 26.72
N LEU A 56 13.47 2.88 26.10
CA LEU A 56 13.13 2.97 24.69
C LEU A 56 14.35 2.66 23.79
N ASP A 57 15.53 3.09 24.17
CA ASP A 57 16.77 2.74 23.48
C ASP A 57 17.04 1.22 23.55
N LYS A 58 16.90 0.60 24.72
CA LYS A 58 16.97 -0.87 24.87
C LYS A 58 15.89 -1.63 24.14
N PHE A 59 14.72 -1.02 23.92
CA PHE A 59 13.64 -1.59 23.11
C PHE A 59 14.02 -1.63 21.62
N GLY A 60 14.97 -0.80 21.19
CA GLY A 60 15.49 -0.77 19.82
C GLY A 60 15.19 0.52 19.05
N LEU A 61 14.69 1.56 19.72
CA LEU A 61 14.59 2.89 19.12
C LEU A 61 15.96 3.55 19.12
N ASP A 62 16.41 4.06 17.98
CA ASP A 62 17.66 4.81 17.88
C ASP A 62 17.49 6.22 18.46
N ILE A 63 17.54 6.32 19.80
CA ILE A 63 17.41 7.58 20.51
C ILE A 63 18.76 8.27 20.57
N GLN A 64 18.86 9.37 19.85
CA GLN A 64 20.03 10.23 19.83
C GLN A 64 19.87 11.42 20.77
N GLN A 65 20.98 11.85 21.38
CA GLN A 65 21.03 13.03 22.23
C GLN A 65 22.00 14.06 21.67
N LYS A 66 21.50 15.21 21.29
CA LYS A 66 22.34 16.35 20.92
C LYS A 66 22.69 17.18 22.16
N LYS A 67 23.98 17.46 22.34
CA LYS A 67 24.50 18.33 23.39
C LYS A 67 24.87 19.69 22.80
N GLY A 68 24.69 20.76 23.52
CA GLY A 68 25.11 22.10 23.05
C GLY A 68 24.07 23.19 23.31
N LYS A 69 23.92 24.11 22.37
CA LYS A 69 23.08 25.30 22.53
C LYS A 69 21.58 25.00 22.59
N CYS A 70 21.14 23.93 21.92
CA CYS A 70 19.78 23.39 21.97
C CYS A 70 19.87 21.88 22.27
N PRO A 71 20.00 21.46 23.55
CA PRO A 71 20.12 20.05 23.89
C PRO A 71 18.74 19.39 23.85
N GLY A 72 18.66 18.17 23.33
CA GLY A 72 17.42 17.42 23.28
C GLY A 72 17.60 16.00 22.76
N TYR A 73 16.53 15.25 22.79
CA TYR A 73 16.43 13.89 22.27
C TYR A 73 15.72 13.90 20.92
N TYR A 74 16.11 13.01 20.04
CA TYR A 74 15.45 12.78 18.74
C TYR A 74 15.67 11.33 18.30
N ILE A 75 14.86 10.89 17.35
CA ILE A 75 15.00 9.59 16.70
C ILE A 75 16.00 9.75 15.54
N GLY A 76 17.14 9.07 15.62
CA GLY A 76 18.21 9.13 14.62
C GLY A 76 17.90 8.30 13.38
N ALA A 77 17.60 7.00 13.56
CA ALA A 77 17.24 6.10 12.47
C ALA A 77 15.77 5.71 12.53
N ARG A 78 15.13 5.62 11.36
CA ARG A 78 13.77 5.17 11.16
C ARG A 78 13.76 3.99 10.20
N ASP A 79 12.66 3.23 10.16
CA ASP A 79 12.49 2.11 9.22
C ASP A 79 12.58 2.55 7.75
N PHE A 80 12.15 3.79 7.47
CA PHE A 80 12.24 4.42 6.16
C PHE A 80 12.95 5.76 6.25
N GLU A 81 13.86 5.99 5.31
CA GLU A 81 14.43 7.30 5.07
C GLU A 81 13.44 8.20 4.28
N LEU A 82 13.54 9.51 4.47
CA LEU A 82 12.64 10.46 3.76
C LEU A 82 12.68 10.32 2.23
N PRO A 83 13.83 10.09 1.57
CA PRO A 83 13.87 9.83 0.12
C PRO A 83 13.09 8.57 -0.30
N GLU A 84 13.12 7.52 0.52
CA GLU A 84 12.36 6.28 0.26
C GLU A 84 10.86 6.52 0.35
N LEU A 85 10.41 7.25 1.39
CA LEU A 85 9.00 7.64 1.52
C LEU A 85 8.53 8.51 0.35
N LYS A 86 9.36 9.43 -0.14
CA LYS A 86 9.07 10.22 -1.35
C LYS A 86 8.84 9.33 -2.56
N LEU A 87 9.69 8.33 -2.80
CA LEU A 87 9.51 7.37 -3.88
C LEU A 87 8.21 6.57 -3.75
N LEU A 88 7.86 6.14 -2.53
CA LEU A 88 6.60 5.42 -2.27
C LEU A 88 5.38 6.31 -2.52
N VAL A 89 5.42 7.57 -2.08
CA VAL A 89 4.36 8.55 -2.34
C VAL A 89 4.21 8.79 -3.84
N ASP A 90 5.31 8.97 -4.56
CA ASP A 90 5.32 9.17 -6.02
C ASP A 90 4.73 7.95 -6.75
N ALA A 91 5.09 6.73 -6.32
CA ALA A 91 4.54 5.51 -6.88
C ALA A 91 3.02 5.40 -6.68
N VAL A 92 2.52 5.74 -5.49
CA VAL A 92 1.07 5.77 -5.19
C VAL A 92 0.37 6.87 -5.99
N GLN A 93 0.95 8.05 -6.06
CA GLN A 93 0.40 9.20 -6.81
C GLN A 93 0.33 8.91 -8.32
N SER A 94 1.40 8.36 -8.90
CA SER A 94 1.50 8.10 -10.34
C SER A 94 0.65 6.91 -10.80
N SER A 95 0.26 6.04 -9.90
CA SER A 95 -0.49 4.83 -10.24
C SER A 95 -1.88 5.15 -10.80
N LYS A 96 -2.17 4.65 -12.00
CA LYS A 96 -3.48 4.78 -12.65
C LYS A 96 -4.53 3.82 -12.08
N PHE A 97 -4.10 2.69 -11.51
CA PHE A 97 -5.01 1.65 -11.02
C PHE A 97 -5.53 1.91 -9.60
N ILE A 98 -4.93 2.84 -8.86
CA ILE A 98 -5.39 3.25 -7.53
C ILE A 98 -6.28 4.49 -7.70
N THR A 99 -7.49 4.48 -7.12
CA THR A 99 -8.38 5.64 -7.17
C THR A 99 -7.78 6.86 -6.47
N GLU A 100 -8.24 8.05 -6.80
CA GLU A 100 -7.76 9.28 -6.15
C GLU A 100 -7.99 9.24 -4.63
N LYS A 101 -9.17 8.80 -4.20
CA LYS A 101 -9.52 8.66 -2.79
C LYS A 101 -8.56 7.71 -2.08
N LYS A 102 -8.33 6.52 -2.65
CA LYS A 102 -7.44 5.51 -2.06
C LYS A 102 -5.99 5.95 -2.04
N SER A 103 -5.54 6.70 -3.04
CA SER A 103 -4.20 7.29 -3.04
C SER A 103 -4.00 8.25 -1.87
N LYS A 104 -4.97 9.13 -1.60
CA LYS A 104 -4.94 10.04 -0.45
C LYS A 104 -4.85 9.27 0.88
N GLU A 105 -5.69 8.23 1.04
CA GLU A 105 -5.65 7.38 2.25
C GLU A 105 -4.31 6.67 2.45
N LEU A 106 -3.70 6.17 1.36
CA LEU A 106 -2.40 5.50 1.43
C LEU A 106 -1.28 6.48 1.76
N ILE A 107 -1.28 7.67 1.15
CA ILE A 107 -0.30 8.71 1.43
C ILE A 107 -0.38 9.15 2.89
N GLN A 108 -1.58 9.37 3.44
CA GLN A 108 -1.75 9.67 4.86
C GLN A 108 -1.22 8.58 5.79
N LYS A 109 -1.19 7.32 5.35
CA LYS A 109 -0.56 6.23 6.11
C LYS A 109 0.96 6.26 6.00
N LEU A 110 1.50 6.59 4.82
CA LEU A 110 2.94 6.75 4.62
C LEU A 110 3.49 7.94 5.42
N GLU A 111 2.75 9.05 5.48
CA GLU A 111 3.09 10.24 6.29
C GLU A 111 3.27 9.90 7.78
N LYS A 112 2.60 8.89 8.30
CA LYS A 112 2.77 8.43 9.69
C LYS A 112 4.08 7.68 9.96
N LEU A 113 4.84 7.35 8.93
CA LEU A 113 6.12 6.65 9.06
C LEU A 113 7.31 7.61 9.26
N CYS A 114 7.08 8.91 9.20
CA CYS A 114 8.07 9.96 9.46
C CYS A 114 7.56 10.97 10.49
N CYS A 115 8.40 11.95 10.85
CA CYS A 115 7.99 13.04 11.74
C CYS A 115 7.02 14.00 11.03
N LYS A 116 6.33 14.84 11.83
CA LYS A 116 5.36 15.82 11.30
C LYS A 116 5.96 16.78 10.28
N THR A 117 7.19 17.23 10.51
CA THR A 117 7.91 18.13 9.59
C THR A 117 8.13 17.49 8.23
N ASP A 118 8.60 16.24 8.21
CA ASP A 118 8.80 15.46 6.99
C ASP A 118 7.48 15.12 6.30
N ALA A 119 6.44 14.78 7.08
CA ALA A 119 5.10 14.50 6.55
C ALA A 119 4.52 15.71 5.78
N GLU A 120 4.72 16.92 6.29
CA GLU A 120 4.34 18.14 5.57
C GLU A 120 5.10 18.32 4.24
N MET A 121 6.35 17.88 4.18
CA MET A 121 7.11 17.88 2.92
C MET A 121 6.57 16.84 1.95
N LEU A 122 6.21 15.62 2.41
CA LEU A 122 5.67 14.57 1.56
C LEU A 122 4.38 15.00 0.86
N SER A 123 3.50 15.73 1.54
CA SER A 123 2.20 16.16 1.00
C SER A 123 2.29 17.27 -0.07
N ARG A 124 3.40 18.00 -0.15
CA ARG A 124 3.50 19.24 -0.98
C ARG A 124 4.06 19.05 -2.38
N TYR A 125 4.70 17.93 -2.72
CA TYR A 125 5.66 17.92 -3.84
C TYR A 125 5.25 17.18 -5.11
N VAL A 126 4.14 16.44 -5.18
CA VAL A 126 3.81 15.75 -6.44
C VAL A 126 2.44 16.12 -6.97
N PHE A 127 2.42 17.05 -7.93
CA PHE A 127 1.28 17.27 -8.80
C PHE A 127 1.44 16.45 -10.07
N ILE A 128 0.72 15.34 -10.19
CA ILE A 128 0.69 14.57 -11.43
C ILE A 128 -0.38 15.15 -12.33
N VAL A 129 0.08 15.85 -13.38
CA VAL A 129 -0.79 16.45 -14.38
C VAL A 129 -1.17 15.41 -15.42
N ASN A 130 -2.48 15.32 -15.75
CA ASN A 130 -3.04 14.53 -16.85
C ASN A 130 -2.92 13.00 -16.76
N ARG A 131 -2.94 12.40 -15.56
CA ARG A 131 -3.08 10.95 -15.41
C ARG A 131 -4.44 10.59 -14.83
N PRO A 132 -5.44 10.24 -15.66
CA PRO A 132 -6.73 9.81 -15.14
C PRO A 132 -6.56 8.52 -14.35
N LYS A 133 -6.95 8.55 -13.08
CA LYS A 133 -6.98 7.36 -12.21
C LYS A 133 -8.24 6.55 -12.48
N THR A 134 -8.21 5.26 -12.14
CA THR A 134 -9.41 4.43 -12.18
C THR A 134 -10.49 4.95 -11.23
N GLU A 135 -11.75 4.83 -11.62
CA GLU A 135 -12.89 5.08 -10.74
C GLU A 135 -13.32 3.80 -9.98
N ASN A 136 -12.69 2.68 -10.28
CA ASN A 136 -13.03 1.40 -9.66
C ASN A 136 -12.34 1.24 -8.30
N GLU A 137 -13.05 1.52 -7.23
CA GLU A 137 -12.54 1.37 -5.85
C GLU A 137 -12.29 -0.10 -5.44
N THR A 138 -12.79 -1.07 -6.22
CA THR A 138 -12.65 -2.49 -5.87
C THR A 138 -11.42 -3.15 -6.50
N VAL A 139 -10.62 -2.43 -7.29
CA VAL A 139 -9.47 -3.01 -8.01
C VAL A 139 -8.50 -3.74 -7.08
N TYR A 140 -8.15 -3.13 -5.96
CA TYR A 140 -7.20 -3.74 -5.02
C TYR A 140 -7.80 -4.98 -4.31
N TYR A 141 -9.12 -5.00 -4.06
CA TYR A 141 -9.81 -6.20 -3.57
C TYR A 141 -9.83 -7.30 -4.63
N ASN A 142 -10.04 -6.95 -5.89
CA ASN A 142 -9.98 -7.91 -6.98
C ASN A 142 -8.61 -8.58 -7.07
N VAL A 143 -7.53 -7.79 -6.91
CA VAL A 143 -6.15 -8.32 -6.85
C VAL A 143 -5.99 -9.30 -5.69
N ASP A 144 -6.50 -8.96 -4.50
CA ASP A 144 -6.44 -9.80 -3.31
C ASP A 144 -7.24 -11.11 -3.49
N TYR A 145 -8.48 -11.05 -3.98
CA TYR A 145 -9.28 -12.23 -4.32
C TYR A 145 -8.57 -13.15 -5.32
N ILE A 146 -7.91 -12.59 -6.33
CA ILE A 146 -7.17 -13.36 -7.32
C ILE A 146 -5.98 -14.06 -6.67
N HIS A 147 -5.18 -13.37 -5.84
CA HIS A 147 -4.07 -13.98 -5.11
C HIS A 147 -4.55 -15.10 -4.19
N THR A 148 -5.60 -14.85 -3.43
CA THR A 148 -6.21 -15.86 -2.53
C THR A 148 -6.69 -17.07 -3.32
N ALA A 149 -7.40 -16.88 -4.43
CA ALA A 149 -7.88 -17.97 -5.28
C ALA A 149 -6.73 -18.79 -5.90
N ILE A 150 -5.63 -18.13 -6.27
CA ILE A 150 -4.41 -18.82 -6.75
C ILE A 150 -3.81 -19.66 -5.63
N TYR A 151 -3.70 -19.10 -4.42
CA TYR A 151 -3.13 -19.79 -3.26
C TYR A 151 -3.98 -20.99 -2.82
N GLU A 152 -5.31 -20.83 -2.78
CA GLU A 152 -6.26 -21.88 -2.36
C GLU A 152 -6.62 -22.87 -3.48
N ASN A 153 -6.04 -22.73 -4.67
CA ASN A 153 -6.33 -23.55 -5.85
C ASN A 153 -7.80 -23.49 -6.29
N LYS A 154 -8.46 -22.33 -6.17
CA LYS A 154 -9.88 -22.13 -6.46
C LYS A 154 -10.12 -21.34 -7.73
N GLN A 155 -11.32 -21.51 -8.33
CA GLN A 155 -11.81 -20.68 -9.42
C GLN A 155 -12.39 -19.37 -8.87
N ILE A 156 -12.51 -18.39 -9.76
CA ILE A 156 -13.20 -17.13 -9.49
C ILE A 156 -14.32 -16.91 -10.48
N LYS A 157 -15.34 -16.16 -10.05
CA LYS A 157 -16.36 -15.60 -10.93
C LYS A 157 -16.36 -14.08 -10.84
N PHE A 158 -16.66 -13.40 -11.92
CA PHE A 158 -16.78 -11.94 -11.98
C PHE A 158 -17.61 -11.49 -13.16
N HIS A 159 -18.16 -10.28 -13.11
CA HIS A 159 -18.67 -9.57 -14.27
C HIS A 159 -17.54 -8.81 -14.95
N TYR A 160 -17.56 -8.72 -16.27
CA TYR A 160 -16.55 -7.98 -17.02
C TYR A 160 -17.21 -6.83 -17.78
N VAL A 161 -16.64 -5.62 -17.61
CA VAL A 161 -17.17 -4.40 -18.24
C VAL A 161 -16.26 -3.88 -19.33
N GLU A 162 -16.86 -3.14 -20.27
CA GLU A 162 -16.15 -2.38 -21.30
C GLU A 162 -16.72 -0.97 -21.41
N TRP A 163 -15.89 -0.04 -21.83
CA TRP A 163 -16.33 1.30 -22.16
C TRP A 163 -16.95 1.31 -23.55
N THR A 164 -18.13 1.89 -23.68
CA THR A 164 -18.74 2.17 -24.98
C THR A 164 -18.12 3.43 -25.62
N VAL A 165 -18.37 3.65 -26.90
CA VAL A 165 -17.95 4.87 -27.61
C VAL A 165 -18.54 6.13 -26.96
N LYS A 166 -19.66 6.00 -26.25
CA LYS A 166 -20.32 7.09 -25.50
C LYS A 166 -19.72 7.29 -24.10
N LYS A 167 -18.60 6.61 -23.76
CA LYS A 167 -17.98 6.62 -22.42
C LYS A 167 -18.91 6.10 -21.31
N GLU A 168 -19.79 5.16 -21.60
CA GLU A 168 -20.64 4.46 -20.65
C GLU A 168 -20.06 3.07 -20.37
N LEU A 169 -20.14 2.60 -19.14
CA LEU A 169 -19.76 1.23 -18.79
C LEU A 169 -20.85 0.26 -19.17
N LYS A 170 -20.51 -0.76 -19.97
CA LYS A 170 -21.42 -1.83 -20.37
C LYS A 170 -20.87 -3.19 -19.94
N PHE A 171 -21.73 -4.02 -19.36
CA PHE A 171 -21.39 -5.41 -19.05
C PHE A 171 -21.25 -6.22 -20.35
N LYS A 172 -20.17 -6.97 -20.47
CA LYS A 172 -19.99 -7.98 -21.52
C LYS A 172 -20.89 -9.19 -21.26
N LYS A 173 -21.10 -10.00 -22.27
CA LYS A 173 -21.97 -11.20 -22.24
C LYS A 173 -23.37 -10.93 -21.63
N ASN A 174 -23.96 -9.74 -21.90
CA ASN A 174 -25.25 -9.32 -21.34
C ASN A 174 -25.33 -9.44 -19.80
N GLY A 175 -24.23 -9.20 -19.11
CA GLY A 175 -24.13 -9.28 -17.65
C GLY A 175 -23.94 -10.69 -17.08
N ALA A 176 -23.66 -11.69 -17.90
CA ALA A 176 -23.33 -13.03 -17.37
C ALA A 176 -21.97 -13.05 -16.69
N PHE A 177 -21.85 -13.88 -15.66
CA PHE A 177 -20.57 -14.12 -14.98
C PHE A 177 -19.56 -14.82 -15.90
N TYR A 178 -18.31 -14.39 -15.80
CA TYR A 178 -17.15 -15.14 -16.24
C TYR A 178 -16.72 -16.05 -15.10
N VAL A 179 -16.56 -17.34 -15.36
CA VAL A 179 -16.03 -18.32 -14.41
C VAL A 179 -14.71 -18.82 -14.99
N VAL A 180 -13.61 -18.55 -14.29
CA VAL A 180 -12.27 -18.86 -14.79
C VAL A 180 -11.36 -19.39 -13.69
N SER A 181 -10.29 -20.10 -14.09
CA SER A 181 -9.25 -20.59 -13.20
C SER A 181 -8.07 -19.62 -13.23
N PRO A 182 -7.82 -18.82 -12.18
CA PRO A 182 -6.73 -17.85 -12.14
C PRO A 182 -5.39 -18.57 -12.02
N TRP A 183 -4.39 -18.21 -12.85
CA TRP A 183 -3.06 -18.81 -12.82
C TRP A 183 -1.95 -17.85 -12.47
N ALA A 184 -2.02 -16.61 -12.96
CA ALA A 184 -1.06 -15.57 -12.66
C ALA A 184 -1.69 -14.19 -12.71
N LEU A 185 -1.08 -13.24 -12.01
CA LEU A 185 -1.23 -11.81 -12.22
C LEU A 185 0.02 -11.27 -12.89
N THR A 186 -0.16 -10.47 -13.93
CA THR A 186 0.93 -9.75 -14.59
C THR A 186 0.68 -8.26 -14.49
N TRP A 187 1.76 -7.51 -14.54
CA TRP A 187 1.74 -6.05 -14.54
C TRP A 187 2.25 -5.54 -15.89
N ASP A 188 1.43 -4.80 -16.60
CA ASP A 188 1.79 -4.21 -17.89
C ASP A 188 1.07 -2.87 -18.09
N ASP A 189 1.77 -1.87 -18.62
CA ASP A 189 1.27 -0.51 -18.85
C ASP A 189 0.44 0.04 -17.68
N GLU A 190 0.98 -0.07 -16.47
CA GLU A 190 0.38 0.42 -15.21
C GLU A 190 -0.99 -0.23 -14.87
N ASN A 191 -1.27 -1.43 -15.39
CA ASN A 191 -2.47 -2.19 -15.09
C ASN A 191 -2.15 -3.62 -14.67
N TYR A 192 -2.98 -4.17 -13.79
CA TYR A 192 -2.97 -5.61 -13.51
C TYR A 192 -3.77 -6.36 -14.57
N TYR A 193 -3.20 -7.47 -15.02
CA TYR A 193 -3.86 -8.42 -15.90
C TYR A 193 -3.89 -9.80 -15.24
N LEU A 194 -5.09 -10.35 -15.14
CA LEU A 194 -5.28 -11.72 -14.73
C LEU A 194 -5.06 -12.64 -15.93
N VAL A 195 -4.13 -13.58 -15.80
CA VAL A 195 -3.96 -14.70 -16.72
C VAL A 195 -4.76 -15.88 -16.18
N ALA A 196 -5.77 -16.31 -16.89
CA ALA A 196 -6.70 -17.34 -16.42
C ALA A 196 -7.12 -18.30 -17.52
N TYR A 197 -7.34 -19.57 -17.16
CA TYR A 197 -7.89 -20.58 -18.04
C TYR A 197 -9.43 -20.49 -18.04
N ASP A 198 -10.01 -20.27 -19.21
CA ASP A 198 -11.45 -20.33 -19.45
C ASP A 198 -11.83 -21.74 -19.90
N ALA A 199 -12.39 -22.54 -18.98
CA ALA A 199 -12.76 -23.93 -19.27
C ALA A 199 -13.86 -24.05 -20.34
N THR A 200 -14.69 -23.03 -20.53
CA THR A 200 -15.73 -23.04 -21.57
C THR A 200 -15.15 -22.88 -22.96
N ALA A 201 -14.09 -22.06 -23.07
CA ALA A 201 -13.41 -21.83 -24.34
C ALA A 201 -12.21 -22.78 -24.54
N GLY A 202 -11.74 -23.47 -23.49
CA GLY A 202 -10.59 -24.37 -23.53
C GLY A 202 -9.23 -23.65 -23.72
N ILE A 203 -9.13 -22.36 -23.42
CA ILE A 203 -7.94 -21.53 -23.68
C ILE A 203 -7.59 -20.62 -22.50
N ILE A 204 -6.33 -20.18 -22.47
CA ILE A 204 -5.87 -19.14 -21.57
C ILE A 204 -6.30 -17.78 -22.12
N LYS A 205 -6.88 -16.96 -21.25
CA LYS A 205 -7.32 -15.60 -21.54
C LYS A 205 -6.74 -14.60 -20.55
N HIS A 206 -6.70 -13.35 -20.96
CA HIS A 206 -6.23 -12.22 -20.16
C HIS A 206 -7.40 -11.28 -19.89
N TYR A 207 -7.48 -10.83 -18.63
CA TYR A 207 -8.50 -9.91 -18.18
C TYR A 207 -7.87 -8.75 -17.42
N ARG A 208 -8.17 -7.53 -17.81
CA ARG A 208 -7.77 -6.34 -17.04
C ARG A 208 -8.55 -6.32 -15.73
N VAL A 209 -7.84 -6.26 -14.61
CA VAL A 209 -8.46 -6.34 -13.28
C VAL A 209 -9.32 -5.12 -12.94
N ASP A 210 -8.99 -3.95 -13.49
CA ASP A 210 -9.78 -2.72 -13.33
C ASP A 210 -11.17 -2.79 -14.00
N LYS A 211 -11.36 -3.73 -14.94
CA LYS A 211 -12.64 -4.00 -15.63
C LYS A 211 -13.47 -5.10 -14.99
N MET A 212 -12.98 -5.73 -13.93
CA MET A 212 -13.70 -6.75 -13.18
C MET A 212 -14.63 -6.11 -12.15
N ARG A 213 -15.80 -6.70 -11.97
CA ARG A 213 -16.82 -6.28 -10.99
C ARG A 213 -17.38 -7.53 -10.32
N ASP A 214 -17.77 -7.39 -9.05
CA ASP A 214 -18.40 -8.45 -8.27
C ASP A 214 -17.58 -9.75 -8.29
N THR A 215 -16.26 -9.60 -8.08
CA THR A 215 -15.33 -10.74 -8.07
C THR A 215 -15.51 -11.55 -6.80
N GLU A 216 -15.72 -12.86 -6.96
CA GLU A 216 -15.86 -13.80 -5.85
C GLU A 216 -15.06 -15.07 -6.12
N ILE A 217 -14.49 -15.66 -5.05
CA ILE A 217 -13.89 -16.99 -5.09
C ILE A 217 -15.03 -18.01 -4.99
N ILE A 218 -14.97 -19.06 -5.79
CA ILE A 218 -15.95 -20.17 -5.74
C ILE A 218 -15.26 -21.46 -5.32
N GLU A 219 -16.01 -22.38 -4.71
CA GLU A 219 -15.48 -23.63 -4.15
C GLU A 219 -14.92 -24.63 -5.17
N ALA A 220 -15.08 -24.35 -6.47
CA ALA A 220 -14.56 -25.20 -7.53
C ALA A 220 -13.04 -25.06 -7.66
N ASP A 221 -12.35 -26.20 -7.80
CA ASP A 221 -10.90 -26.23 -8.01
C ASP A 221 -10.51 -25.72 -9.39
N ARG A 222 -9.30 -25.13 -9.50
CA ARG A 222 -8.76 -24.62 -10.76
C ARG A 222 -8.62 -25.73 -11.80
N LYS A 223 -8.78 -25.38 -13.06
CA LYS A 223 -8.61 -26.23 -14.24
C LYS A 223 -7.53 -25.64 -15.16
N GLY A 224 -7.01 -26.45 -16.09
CA GLY A 224 -6.10 -25.98 -17.12
C GLY A 224 -4.63 -25.90 -16.69
N GLU A 225 -4.20 -26.69 -15.69
CA GLU A 225 -2.82 -26.73 -15.20
C GLU A 225 -1.83 -27.08 -16.31
N GLU A 226 -2.13 -28.09 -17.13
CA GLU A 226 -1.28 -28.51 -18.24
C GLU A 226 -1.16 -27.40 -19.31
N SER A 227 -2.27 -26.72 -19.58
CA SER A 227 -2.25 -25.58 -20.52
C SER A 227 -1.38 -24.44 -20.00
N PHE A 228 -1.33 -24.22 -18.69
CA PHE A 228 -0.51 -23.17 -18.11
C PHE A 228 0.95 -23.57 -17.96
N LYS A 229 1.27 -24.83 -17.64
CA LYS A 229 2.67 -25.32 -17.59
C LYS A 229 3.40 -25.18 -18.93
N ASN A 230 2.66 -25.33 -20.03
CA ASN A 230 3.20 -25.17 -21.38
C ASN A 230 3.10 -23.72 -21.90
N PHE A 231 2.59 -22.79 -21.08
CA PHE A 231 2.40 -21.40 -21.44
C PHE A 231 3.62 -20.56 -21.02
N ASP A 232 4.37 -20.08 -21.99
CA ASP A 232 5.48 -19.16 -21.74
C ASP A 232 4.95 -17.74 -21.50
N LEU A 233 4.76 -17.40 -20.22
CA LEU A 233 4.28 -16.10 -19.79
C LEU A 233 5.21 -14.96 -20.25
N ALA A 234 6.53 -15.19 -20.28
CA ALA A 234 7.51 -14.18 -20.67
C ALA A 234 7.52 -13.94 -22.18
N ALA A 235 7.43 -15.01 -22.97
CA ALA A 235 7.29 -14.90 -24.42
C ALA A 235 5.95 -14.27 -24.80
N PHE A 236 4.89 -14.61 -24.09
CA PHE A 236 3.56 -14.03 -24.31
C PHE A 236 3.54 -12.52 -24.01
N ALA A 237 4.10 -12.08 -22.88
CA ALA A 237 4.18 -10.67 -22.51
C ALA A 237 4.95 -9.82 -23.55
N LYS A 238 5.97 -10.41 -24.20
CA LYS A 238 6.72 -9.74 -25.27
C LYS A 238 5.95 -9.63 -26.60
N LYS A 239 5.05 -10.58 -26.87
CA LYS A 239 4.26 -10.67 -28.14
C LYS A 239 2.95 -9.90 -28.10
N THR A 240 2.54 -9.42 -26.94
CA THR A 240 1.25 -8.76 -26.75
C THR A 240 1.47 -7.30 -26.40
N PHE A 241 1.10 -6.40 -27.32
CA PHE A 241 1.03 -4.97 -27.05
C PHE A 241 -0.30 -4.66 -26.35
N GLY A 242 -0.27 -4.11 -25.12
CA GLY A 242 -1.46 -3.88 -24.32
C GLY A 242 -2.28 -5.16 -24.06
N MET A 243 -1.62 -6.34 -24.03
CA MET A 243 -2.21 -7.67 -23.87
C MET A 243 -3.21 -8.07 -24.99
N TYR A 244 -3.14 -7.47 -26.16
CA TYR A 244 -3.80 -7.94 -27.36
C TYR A 244 -2.84 -8.87 -28.15
N GLY A 245 -3.27 -10.09 -28.41
CA GLY A 245 -2.49 -11.05 -29.20
C GLY A 245 -2.27 -10.56 -30.63
N GLY A 246 -1.01 -10.46 -31.04
CA GLY A 246 -0.61 -10.24 -32.44
C GLY A 246 -0.23 -11.54 -33.12
N VAL A 247 -0.18 -11.53 -34.45
CA VAL A 247 0.40 -12.60 -35.25
C VAL A 247 1.87 -12.24 -35.52
N ASP A 248 2.77 -13.22 -35.39
CA ASP A 248 4.16 -13.00 -35.76
C ASP A 248 4.21 -12.60 -37.25
N ALA A 249 4.70 -11.41 -37.57
CA ALA A 249 5.02 -11.04 -38.95
C ALA A 249 6.41 -11.59 -39.26
N GLU A 250 6.51 -12.41 -40.33
CA GLU A 250 7.77 -12.85 -40.92
C GLU A 250 8.53 -11.68 -41.56
#